data_0efdb6ce0c2b7fcaeb2ccc5b88d3f752
#
_entry.id   0efdb6ce0c2b7fcaeb2ccc5b88d3f752
#
_cell.length_a   1.000
_cell.length_b   1.000
_cell.length_c   1.000
_cell.angle_alpha   90.00
_cell.angle_beta   90.00
_cell.angle_gamma   90.00
#
_symmetry.space_group_name_H-M   'P 1'
#
loop_
_entity.id
_entity.type
_entity.pdbx_description
1 polymer ?
#
loop_
_entity_poly.entity_id
_entity_poly.type
_entity_poly.pdbx_seq_one_letter_code
_entity_poly.pdbx_strand_id
1 'polypeptide(L)'
;MKRVLLFVLCSIFVLSMAAKTVTPAASLPAYYEAIDGKSGKALFDAVQKVTKTGYSSLGYDGLWSAYQYTDLHDNGYVWDMYSDCTWKSINSNHCGSYKNECDCYNREHSIPKSWYGSTTSGPGCDIFHLVPTDGKVNGVRSNYPFGEVSSADYNKHGNKRGSAKSITITGGNTIAGNTGTNISASGTVFEPRDEYKGDFARGYMGALLKWAGDKDFTDGEGSKTFTTNYSTGSFGLTKYGVALLMKWHRQDPVSQKEIDRNNGIQQTQGNRNPFIDYPYLAEFIWGEKAGQTLNLDDLITAYDSRFVLGESNGYLKGGSTVDPETKCTVTWLVNGEVYTAGNPTISVNKGGVVTVLPTAPKSCDEISNQFVGWSEDVINGTQDNVPTDLFSNADDAPDITQNTTFHAVFAQLEEEETTVSTSATIAMNLNDTQGWTLSGLIKDSKHWRMVTGAYVESPSVDASKITSITIKMRTYGGSNYKTIEFSMAGNTIGELSASNKTLNDYTWKPNTSLTGVGALRFSSNTNTTEYGPAFSSITIETTGGGTGTTTTYTYSRYITSCSGTATEHVKVEETKPVGKKILSEGQLLIEYNGVYYNVLGVQL
;
A
#
# COMPACT_ATOMS: atom_id res chain seq x y z
N MET A 1 43.32 -56.68 -29.27
CA MET A 1 42.84 -55.95 -28.10
C MET A 1 41.69 -55.04 -28.52
N LYS A 2 40.44 -55.50 -28.35
CA LYS A 2 39.22 -54.76 -28.67
C LYS A 2 38.81 -53.98 -27.42
N ARG A 3 38.81 -52.65 -27.48
CA ARG A 3 38.24 -51.75 -26.40
C ARG A 3 36.73 -51.70 -26.61
N VAL A 4 35.96 -52.23 -25.67
CA VAL A 4 34.50 -52.06 -25.57
C VAL A 4 34.26 -50.73 -24.88
N LEU A 5 33.62 -49.81 -25.58
CA LEU A 5 33.20 -48.53 -25.05
C LEU A 5 31.79 -48.70 -24.45
N LEU A 6 31.69 -48.67 -23.12
CA LEU A 6 30.42 -48.78 -22.41
C LEU A 6 29.78 -47.38 -22.34
N PHE A 7 28.75 -47.12 -23.12
CA PHE A 7 27.91 -45.94 -22.98
C PHE A 7 26.92 -46.18 -21.83
N VAL A 8 27.14 -45.48 -20.72
CA VAL A 8 26.12 -45.36 -19.67
C VAL A 8 25.14 -44.31 -20.11
N LEU A 9 23.95 -44.71 -20.57
CA LEU A 9 22.80 -43.80 -20.75
C LEU A 9 22.28 -43.41 -19.36
N CYS A 10 22.62 -42.23 -18.92
CA CYS A 10 21.98 -41.62 -17.75
C CYS A 10 20.62 -41.07 -18.21
N SER A 11 19.57 -41.85 -18.05
CA SER A 11 18.19 -41.41 -18.27
C SER A 11 17.82 -40.45 -17.17
N ILE A 12 17.88 -39.15 -17.45
CA ILE A 12 17.29 -38.12 -16.60
C ILE A 12 15.78 -38.27 -16.74
N PHE A 13 15.15 -38.96 -15.78
CA PHE A 13 13.69 -38.90 -15.61
C PHE A 13 13.36 -37.48 -15.13
N VAL A 14 13.07 -36.57 -16.04
CA VAL A 14 12.31 -35.37 -15.76
C VAL A 14 10.89 -35.87 -15.51
N LEU A 15 10.50 -36.02 -14.24
CA LEU A 15 9.09 -36.16 -13.89
C LEU A 15 8.42 -34.83 -14.28
N SER A 16 7.91 -34.76 -15.51
CA SER A 16 6.96 -33.72 -15.89
C SER A 16 5.72 -33.99 -15.05
N MET A 17 5.43 -33.11 -14.09
CA MET A 17 4.12 -33.09 -13.43
C MET A 17 3.09 -32.91 -14.55
N ALA A 18 2.30 -33.97 -14.85
CA ALA A 18 1.19 -33.81 -15.77
C ALA A 18 0.23 -32.78 -15.19
N ALA A 19 0.05 -31.69 -15.91
CA ALA A 19 -0.86 -30.62 -15.49
C ALA A 19 -2.28 -31.19 -15.32
N LYS A 20 -2.91 -30.91 -14.18
CA LYS A 20 -4.28 -31.33 -13.91
C LYS A 20 -5.25 -30.47 -14.73
N THR A 21 -6.40 -31.02 -15.05
CA THR A 21 -7.42 -30.29 -15.79
C THR A 21 -8.03 -29.19 -14.93
N VAL A 22 -8.05 -27.97 -15.46
CA VAL A 22 -8.73 -26.84 -14.81
C VAL A 22 -10.24 -26.95 -15.04
N THR A 23 -11.02 -26.76 -13.99
CA THR A 23 -12.49 -26.74 -14.06
C THR A 23 -12.93 -25.52 -14.89
N PRO A 24 -13.64 -25.70 -16.03
CA PRO A 24 -14.17 -24.58 -16.78
C PRO A 24 -15.11 -23.71 -15.93
N ALA A 25 -15.14 -22.41 -16.18
CA ALA A 25 -16.02 -21.49 -15.45
C ALA A 25 -17.50 -21.93 -15.45
N ALA A 26 -18.01 -22.42 -16.58
CA ALA A 26 -19.36 -22.94 -16.73
C ALA A 26 -19.65 -24.19 -15.86
N SER A 27 -18.62 -24.91 -15.43
CA SER A 27 -18.74 -26.10 -14.59
C SER A 27 -18.55 -25.83 -13.09
N LEU A 28 -18.24 -24.59 -12.69
CA LEU A 28 -18.09 -24.22 -11.27
C LEU A 28 -19.36 -24.45 -10.45
N PRO A 29 -20.59 -24.19 -10.93
CA PRO A 29 -21.79 -24.51 -10.17
C PRO A 29 -21.87 -26.01 -9.79
N ALA A 30 -21.57 -26.90 -10.73
CA ALA A 30 -21.53 -28.34 -10.46
C ALA A 30 -20.37 -28.73 -9.53
N TYR A 31 -19.22 -28.08 -9.65
CA TYR A 31 -18.06 -28.33 -8.75
C TYR A 31 -18.39 -27.97 -7.29
N TYR A 32 -19.23 -26.95 -7.07
CA TYR A 32 -19.62 -26.47 -5.76
C TYR A 32 -21.04 -26.93 -5.34
N GLU A 33 -21.73 -27.76 -6.09
CA GLU A 33 -23.13 -28.22 -5.82
C GLU A 33 -23.33 -28.68 -4.36
N ALA A 34 -22.33 -29.32 -3.77
CA ALA A 34 -22.41 -29.85 -2.40
C ALA A 34 -22.61 -28.79 -1.31
N ILE A 35 -22.39 -27.50 -1.61
CA ILE A 35 -22.60 -26.41 -0.64
C ILE A 35 -24.01 -25.83 -0.69
N ASP A 36 -24.79 -26.13 -1.72
CA ASP A 36 -26.13 -25.61 -1.89
C ASP A 36 -27.08 -26.05 -0.76
N GLY A 37 -27.98 -25.17 -0.38
CA GLY A 37 -28.95 -25.40 0.69
C GLY A 37 -28.35 -25.52 2.11
N LYS A 38 -27.06 -25.22 2.29
CA LYS A 38 -26.38 -25.32 3.59
C LYS A 38 -26.31 -23.98 4.32
N SER A 39 -26.18 -24.05 5.65
CA SER A 39 -25.98 -22.88 6.51
C SER A 39 -25.05 -23.20 7.68
N GLY A 40 -24.45 -22.20 8.30
CA GLY A 40 -23.65 -22.32 9.51
C GLY A 40 -22.58 -23.41 9.43
N LYS A 41 -22.53 -24.30 10.42
CA LYS A 41 -21.53 -25.39 10.48
C LYS A 41 -21.64 -26.36 9.29
N ALA A 42 -22.84 -26.67 8.82
CA ALA A 42 -23.04 -27.57 7.70
C ALA A 42 -22.50 -26.96 6.39
N LEU A 43 -22.63 -25.65 6.22
CA LEU A 43 -22.01 -24.92 5.12
C LEU A 43 -20.47 -24.95 5.24
N PHE A 44 -19.93 -24.61 6.39
CA PHE A 44 -18.48 -24.63 6.63
C PHE A 44 -17.88 -26.00 6.27
N ASP A 45 -18.48 -27.11 6.74
CA ASP A 45 -17.99 -28.47 6.47
C ASP A 45 -18.11 -28.86 4.99
N ALA A 46 -19.19 -28.45 4.33
CA ALA A 46 -19.38 -28.70 2.90
C ALA A 46 -18.34 -27.96 2.07
N VAL A 47 -18.09 -26.67 2.36
CA VAL A 47 -17.07 -25.87 1.68
C VAL A 47 -15.67 -26.44 1.95
N GLN A 48 -15.37 -26.87 3.19
CA GLN A 48 -14.11 -27.56 3.51
C GLN A 48 -13.91 -28.80 2.64
N LYS A 49 -14.95 -29.63 2.51
CA LYS A 49 -14.87 -30.85 1.71
C LYS A 49 -14.60 -30.55 0.24
N VAL A 50 -15.31 -29.57 -0.34
CA VAL A 50 -15.08 -29.15 -1.73
C VAL A 50 -13.67 -28.59 -1.90
N THR A 51 -13.21 -27.77 -0.96
CA THR A 51 -11.85 -27.17 -1.00
C THR A 51 -10.74 -28.24 -0.95
N LYS A 52 -10.99 -29.40 -0.34
CA LYS A 52 -10.07 -30.55 -0.33
C LYS A 52 -10.14 -31.42 -1.58
N THR A 53 -11.17 -31.26 -2.40
CA THR A 53 -11.40 -32.11 -3.59
C THR A 53 -10.24 -31.98 -4.59
N GLY A 54 -9.64 -33.08 -4.95
CA GLY A 54 -8.52 -33.15 -5.90
C GLY A 54 -7.17 -32.70 -5.35
N TYR A 55 -7.10 -32.25 -4.10
CA TYR A 55 -5.85 -31.82 -3.47
C TYR A 55 -4.76 -32.89 -3.51
N SER A 56 -3.58 -32.49 -3.87
CA SER A 56 -2.37 -33.29 -3.85
C SER A 56 -1.19 -32.38 -3.45
N SER A 57 -0.47 -32.75 -2.42
CA SER A 57 0.68 -31.96 -1.96
C SER A 57 1.75 -31.86 -3.04
N LEU A 58 2.23 -30.66 -3.27
CA LEU A 58 3.35 -30.38 -4.18
C LEU A 58 4.71 -30.79 -3.56
N GLY A 59 4.73 -30.97 -2.24
CA GLY A 59 5.97 -30.97 -1.49
C GLY A 59 6.62 -29.58 -1.46
N TYR A 60 7.53 -29.37 -0.53
CA TYR A 60 8.09 -28.02 -0.32
C TYR A 60 8.90 -27.51 -1.52
N ASP A 61 9.64 -28.39 -2.20
CA ASP A 61 10.43 -28.00 -3.36
C ASP A 61 9.61 -27.88 -4.65
N GLY A 62 8.48 -28.60 -4.73
CA GLY A 62 7.55 -28.50 -5.86
C GLY A 62 6.88 -27.13 -5.99
N LEU A 63 6.85 -26.33 -4.91
CA LEU A 63 6.34 -24.97 -4.94
C LEU A 63 7.09 -24.07 -5.94
N TRP A 64 8.42 -24.24 -6.08
CA TRP A 64 9.19 -23.48 -7.07
C TRP A 64 8.67 -23.69 -8.50
N SER A 65 8.38 -24.95 -8.85
CA SER A 65 7.83 -25.26 -10.18
C SER A 65 6.38 -24.83 -10.33
N ALA A 66 5.61 -24.81 -9.23
CA ALA A 66 4.21 -24.39 -9.27
C ALA A 66 4.05 -22.89 -9.54
N TYR A 67 4.96 -22.05 -9.07
CA TYR A 67 4.89 -20.60 -9.27
C TYR A 67 4.92 -20.18 -10.75
N GLN A 68 5.45 -21.01 -11.65
CA GLN A 68 5.36 -20.74 -13.10
C GLN A 68 3.91 -20.74 -13.63
N TYR A 69 2.97 -21.35 -12.90
CA TYR A 69 1.55 -21.43 -13.26
C TYR A 69 0.69 -20.49 -12.42
N THR A 70 1.23 -19.96 -11.33
CA THR A 70 0.43 -19.22 -10.33
C THR A 70 0.92 -17.81 -10.08
N ASP A 71 2.21 -17.54 -10.24
CA ASP A 71 2.80 -16.30 -9.73
C ASP A 71 3.81 -15.68 -10.72
N LEU A 72 3.43 -15.62 -12.01
CA LEU A 72 4.16 -14.87 -13.04
C LEU A 72 3.30 -13.76 -13.62
N HIS A 73 3.94 -12.64 -13.93
CA HIS A 73 3.39 -11.62 -14.81
C HIS A 73 3.38 -12.10 -16.28
N ASP A 74 2.59 -11.47 -17.13
CA ASP A 74 2.52 -11.77 -18.57
C ASP A 74 3.89 -11.69 -19.27
N ASN A 75 4.79 -10.87 -18.78
CA ASN A 75 6.16 -10.74 -19.27
C ASN A 75 7.11 -11.84 -18.77
N GLY A 76 6.60 -12.81 -17.99
CA GLY A 76 7.34 -13.94 -17.43
C GLY A 76 8.16 -13.61 -16.18
N TYR A 77 8.04 -12.41 -15.62
CA TYR A 77 8.70 -12.05 -14.36
C TYR A 77 7.93 -12.65 -13.18
N VAL A 78 8.64 -12.99 -12.11
CA VAL A 78 8.04 -13.48 -10.87
C VAL A 78 7.20 -12.36 -10.23
N TRP A 79 5.99 -12.69 -9.84
CA TRP A 79 5.08 -11.78 -9.18
C TRP A 79 5.38 -11.72 -7.68
N ASP A 80 6.13 -10.71 -7.28
CA ASP A 80 6.44 -10.45 -5.87
C ASP A 80 5.35 -9.59 -5.23
N MET A 81 4.71 -10.10 -4.19
CA MET A 81 3.64 -9.38 -3.50
C MET A 81 4.14 -8.43 -2.40
N TYR A 82 5.45 -8.41 -2.13
CA TYR A 82 6.02 -7.56 -1.07
C TYR A 82 6.97 -6.49 -1.57
N SER A 83 7.45 -6.55 -2.81
CA SER A 83 8.40 -5.57 -3.31
C SER A 83 8.20 -5.26 -4.80
N ASP A 84 8.93 -4.26 -5.28
CA ASP A 84 8.98 -3.90 -6.69
C ASP A 84 10.17 -4.55 -7.40
N CYS A 85 10.77 -5.56 -6.78
CA CYS A 85 11.89 -6.29 -7.37
C CYS A 85 11.43 -7.13 -8.56
N THR A 86 12.27 -7.17 -9.58
CA THR A 86 11.97 -7.90 -10.82
C THR A 86 12.92 -9.07 -11.01
N TRP A 87 12.43 -10.29 -10.88
CA TRP A 87 13.18 -11.51 -11.19
C TRP A 87 12.67 -12.10 -12.49
N LYS A 88 13.58 -12.21 -13.46
CA LYS A 88 13.26 -12.59 -14.85
C LYS A 88 13.04 -14.09 -15.05
N SER A 89 13.23 -14.90 -14.02
CA SER A 89 13.11 -16.34 -14.13
C SER A 89 12.69 -16.97 -12.82
N ILE A 90 11.67 -17.81 -12.89
CA ILE A 90 11.20 -18.59 -11.75
C ILE A 90 12.26 -19.59 -11.25
N ASN A 91 13.22 -19.95 -12.07
CA ASN A 91 14.25 -20.95 -11.76
C ASN A 91 15.55 -20.34 -11.24
N SER A 92 15.62 -19.02 -11.07
CA SER A 92 16.80 -18.31 -10.60
C SER A 92 16.45 -17.36 -9.46
N ASN A 93 17.48 -16.86 -8.78
CA ASN A 93 17.33 -15.91 -7.67
C ASN A 93 16.56 -16.45 -6.44
N HIS A 94 16.48 -17.79 -6.28
CA HIS A 94 15.98 -18.38 -5.03
C HIS A 94 16.90 -18.02 -3.87
N CYS A 95 16.33 -17.64 -2.73
CA CYS A 95 17.14 -17.29 -1.56
C CYS A 95 17.89 -18.49 -0.98
N GLY A 96 19.23 -18.37 -0.93
CA GLY A 96 20.05 -19.10 0.01
C GLY A 96 20.41 -18.22 1.20
N SER A 97 20.93 -17.01 0.92
CA SER A 97 21.19 -15.95 1.88
C SER A 97 20.96 -14.60 1.19
N TYR A 98 20.55 -13.59 1.93
CA TYR A 98 20.34 -12.25 1.44
C TYR A 98 20.84 -11.21 2.45
N LYS A 99 21.21 -10.04 1.95
CA LYS A 99 21.56 -8.87 2.76
C LYS A 99 20.62 -7.70 2.47
N ASN A 100 20.30 -7.51 1.20
CA ASN A 100 19.52 -6.37 0.71
C ASN A 100 18.21 -6.84 0.08
N GLU A 101 17.30 -5.91 -0.12
CA GLU A 101 16.14 -6.08 -0.98
C GLU A 101 16.61 -6.34 -2.41
N CYS A 102 15.87 -7.13 -3.16
CA CYS A 102 16.17 -7.60 -4.52
C CYS A 102 17.40 -8.51 -4.67
N ASP A 103 17.98 -9.01 -3.61
CA ASP A 103 19.03 -10.03 -3.71
C ASP A 103 18.46 -11.37 -4.20
N CYS A 104 17.28 -11.75 -3.69
CA CYS A 104 16.61 -13.02 -4.01
C CYS A 104 15.16 -13.04 -3.53
N TYR A 105 14.38 -14.02 -4.00
CA TYR A 105 13.03 -14.23 -3.50
C TYR A 105 12.85 -15.57 -2.79
N ASN A 106 11.91 -15.59 -1.84
CA ASN A 106 11.56 -16.71 -0.99
C ASN A 106 10.17 -17.27 -1.33
N ARG A 107 9.92 -18.48 -0.81
CA ARG A 107 8.56 -19.02 -0.61
C ARG A 107 8.02 -18.43 0.69
N GLU A 108 7.32 -17.31 0.61
CA GLU A 108 6.68 -16.70 1.76
C GLU A 108 5.54 -17.55 2.26
N HIS A 109 5.56 -17.89 3.53
CA HIS A 109 4.43 -18.46 4.25
C HIS A 109 3.62 -17.31 4.84
N SER A 110 2.65 -16.80 4.10
CA SER A 110 1.83 -15.69 4.59
C SER A 110 1.12 -16.04 5.89
N ILE A 111 0.70 -17.30 6.11
CA ILE A 111 0.46 -17.89 7.43
C ILE A 111 1.81 -18.46 7.91
N PRO A 112 2.50 -17.84 8.89
CA PRO A 112 3.85 -18.25 9.29
C PRO A 112 3.95 -19.71 9.74
N LYS A 113 5.01 -20.38 9.34
CA LYS A 113 5.25 -21.78 9.74
C LYS A 113 5.22 -22.00 11.26
N SER A 114 5.72 -21.02 12.02
CA SER A 114 5.73 -21.07 13.48
C SER A 114 4.33 -21.16 14.10
N TRP A 115 3.28 -20.82 13.35
CA TRP A 115 1.91 -20.86 13.85
C TRP A 115 1.26 -22.26 13.78
N TYR A 116 1.93 -23.22 13.12
CA TYR A 116 1.45 -24.59 12.95
C TYR A 116 2.57 -25.64 13.06
N GLY A 117 3.54 -25.40 13.95
CA GLY A 117 4.60 -26.36 14.28
C GLY A 117 5.78 -26.37 13.32
N SER A 118 6.02 -25.30 12.59
CA SER A 118 7.19 -25.06 11.70
C SER A 118 7.42 -26.17 10.64
N THR A 119 6.37 -26.87 10.24
CA THR A 119 6.43 -27.94 9.24
C THR A 119 6.57 -27.39 7.82
N THR A 120 7.22 -28.17 6.96
CA THR A 120 7.27 -28.00 5.50
C THR A 120 6.40 -29.03 4.77
N SER A 121 5.45 -29.66 5.47
CA SER A 121 4.42 -30.55 4.93
C SER A 121 3.04 -30.02 5.30
N GLY A 122 1.98 -30.60 4.75
CA GLY A 122 0.62 -30.15 4.99
C GLY A 122 0.44 -28.67 4.62
N PRO A 123 0.02 -27.81 5.55
CA PRO A 123 -0.10 -26.37 5.27
C PRO A 123 1.22 -25.72 4.83
N GLY A 124 2.38 -26.26 5.26
CA GLY A 124 3.69 -25.77 4.84
C GLY A 124 4.04 -26.00 3.35
N CYS A 125 3.16 -26.68 2.60
CA CYS A 125 3.26 -26.85 1.15
C CYS A 125 1.98 -26.42 0.44
N ASP A 126 1.08 -25.70 1.10
CA ASP A 126 -0.20 -25.28 0.52
C ASP A 126 -0.08 -23.94 -0.19
N ILE A 127 -0.17 -23.98 -1.50
CA ILE A 127 -0.01 -22.80 -2.35
C ILE A 127 -1.12 -21.73 -2.18
N PHE A 128 -2.21 -22.04 -1.46
CA PHE A 128 -3.22 -21.04 -1.13
C PHE A 128 -2.65 -19.83 -0.40
N HIS A 129 -1.66 -20.07 0.47
CA HIS A 129 -1.05 -19.02 1.27
C HIS A 129 0.48 -18.90 1.11
N LEU A 130 1.06 -19.68 0.20
CA LEU A 130 2.47 -19.56 -0.15
C LEU A 130 2.64 -18.80 -1.46
N VAL A 131 3.40 -17.72 -1.42
CA VAL A 131 3.65 -16.84 -2.55
C VAL A 131 5.15 -16.52 -2.67
N PRO A 132 5.66 -16.20 -3.86
CA PRO A 132 7.02 -15.70 -3.98
C PRO A 132 7.07 -14.26 -3.48
N THR A 133 8.07 -13.93 -2.65
CA THR A 133 8.31 -12.58 -2.17
C THR A 133 9.79 -12.31 -1.98
N ASP A 134 10.19 -11.05 -2.02
CA ASP A 134 11.55 -10.62 -1.67
C ASP A 134 11.99 -11.18 -0.33
N GLY A 135 13.19 -11.77 -0.29
CA GLY A 135 13.69 -12.44 0.91
C GLY A 135 13.94 -11.48 2.08
N LYS A 136 14.37 -10.23 1.79
CA LYS A 136 14.63 -9.22 2.83
C LYS A 136 13.32 -8.70 3.41
N VAL A 137 12.32 -8.40 2.58
CA VAL A 137 11.01 -7.93 3.05
C VAL A 137 10.27 -9.04 3.79
N ASN A 138 10.36 -10.30 3.31
CA ASN A 138 9.91 -11.47 4.06
C ASN A 138 10.57 -11.56 5.45
N GLY A 139 11.88 -11.33 5.53
CA GLY A 139 12.60 -11.25 6.81
C GLY A 139 12.11 -10.10 7.71
N VAL A 140 11.73 -8.96 7.14
CA VAL A 140 11.10 -7.84 7.88
C VAL A 140 9.73 -8.24 8.39
N ARG A 141 8.92 -8.90 7.56
CA ARG A 141 7.62 -9.41 7.94
C ARG A 141 7.73 -10.43 9.08
N SER A 142 8.74 -11.30 9.06
CA SER A 142 9.00 -12.30 10.10
C SER A 142 7.77 -13.20 10.35
N ASN A 143 7.36 -13.38 11.61
CA ASN A 143 6.14 -14.10 11.99
C ASN A 143 5.07 -13.18 12.61
N TYR A 144 5.16 -11.89 12.38
CA TYR A 144 4.14 -10.97 12.85
C TYR A 144 2.79 -11.24 12.18
N PRO A 145 1.67 -11.12 12.89
CA PRO A 145 0.36 -11.23 12.27
C PRO A 145 0.14 -10.11 11.26
N PHE A 146 -0.69 -10.37 10.28
CA PHE A 146 -1.22 -9.32 9.45
C PHE A 146 -2.12 -8.40 10.27
N GLY A 147 -2.12 -7.11 9.92
CA GLY A 147 -2.92 -6.09 10.56
C GLY A 147 -2.68 -4.73 9.97
N GLU A 148 -3.52 -3.78 10.30
CA GLU A 148 -3.31 -2.37 9.96
C GLU A 148 -2.36 -1.73 10.95
N VAL A 149 -1.49 -0.85 10.47
CA VAL A 149 -0.43 -0.20 11.26
C VAL A 149 -0.85 1.21 11.63
N SER A 150 -0.82 1.52 12.93
CA SER A 150 -1.04 2.89 13.45
C SER A 150 0.25 3.72 13.51
N SER A 151 1.40 3.07 13.74
CA SER A 151 2.71 3.71 13.80
C SER A 151 3.75 2.75 13.26
N ALA A 152 4.34 3.09 12.11
CA ALA A 152 5.26 2.22 11.39
C ALA A 152 6.71 2.41 11.83
N ASP A 153 7.42 1.28 12.02
CA ASP A 153 8.89 1.23 12.13
C ASP A 153 9.56 0.77 10.81
N TYR A 154 8.75 0.26 9.88
CA TYR A 154 9.11 -0.05 8.50
C TYR A 154 7.97 0.40 7.58
N ASN A 155 8.31 1.13 6.52
CA ASN A 155 7.35 1.60 5.51
C ASN A 155 8.05 1.66 4.15
N LYS A 156 7.89 0.61 3.33
CA LYS A 156 8.46 0.52 1.98
C LYS A 156 7.60 -0.34 1.08
N HIS A 157 7.63 -0.05 -0.22
CA HIS A 157 6.90 -0.79 -1.26
C HIS A 157 5.39 -0.90 -0.97
N GLY A 158 4.81 0.08 -0.28
CA GLY A 158 3.42 0.01 0.16
C GLY A 158 3.17 -0.89 1.39
N ASN A 159 4.18 -1.64 1.87
CA ASN A 159 4.06 -2.43 3.09
C ASN A 159 4.49 -1.63 4.31
N LYS A 160 3.86 -1.91 5.44
CA LYS A 160 4.21 -1.33 6.74
C LYS A 160 4.41 -2.43 7.78
N ARG A 161 5.29 -2.17 8.75
CA ARG A 161 5.37 -2.94 10.00
C ARG A 161 5.39 -1.96 11.15
N GLY A 162 4.72 -2.30 12.24
CA GLY A 162 4.67 -1.42 13.41
C GLY A 162 3.57 -1.77 14.38
N SER A 163 3.18 -0.81 15.20
CA SER A 163 2.13 -0.98 16.18
C SER A 163 0.77 -1.20 15.52
N ALA A 164 0.03 -2.19 16.01
CA ALA A 164 -1.28 -2.51 15.47
C ALA A 164 -2.30 -1.37 15.66
N LYS A 165 -3.13 -1.16 14.66
CA LYS A 165 -4.31 -0.30 14.69
C LYS A 165 -5.54 -1.14 15.04
N SER A 166 -6.43 -0.61 15.86
CA SER A 166 -7.73 -1.23 16.11
C SER A 166 -8.58 -1.22 14.85
N ILE A 167 -9.40 -2.24 14.65
CA ILE A 167 -10.23 -2.39 13.46
C ILE A 167 -11.69 -2.24 13.87
N THR A 168 -12.41 -1.37 13.18
CA THR A 168 -13.86 -1.27 13.32
C THR A 168 -14.53 -2.31 12.42
N ILE A 169 -15.42 -3.10 12.96
CA ILE A 169 -16.27 -3.98 12.16
C ILE A 169 -17.35 -3.11 11.54
N THR A 170 -17.29 -2.98 10.21
CA THR A 170 -18.34 -2.40 9.40
C THR A 170 -19.13 -3.49 8.71
N GLY A 171 -20.47 -3.36 8.67
CA GLY A 171 -21.33 -4.37 8.08
C GLY A 171 -21.50 -5.61 8.98
N GLY A 172 -22.64 -5.72 9.52
CA GLY A 172 -23.20 -6.68 10.44
C GLY A 172 -22.69 -8.10 10.50
N ASN A 173 -21.52 -8.34 11.04
CA ASN A 173 -21.21 -9.70 11.48
C ASN A 173 -21.98 -10.01 12.76
N THR A 174 -23.25 -10.37 12.62
CA THR A 174 -24.15 -10.73 13.73
C THR A 174 -23.71 -11.99 14.49
N ILE A 175 -22.93 -12.88 13.86
CA ILE A 175 -22.47 -14.13 14.49
C ILE A 175 -21.47 -13.86 15.61
N ALA A 176 -20.60 -12.86 15.46
CA ALA A 176 -19.66 -12.50 16.51
C ALA A 176 -20.27 -11.53 17.53
N GLY A 177 -21.53 -11.11 17.39
CA GLY A 177 -22.20 -10.15 18.27
C GLY A 177 -21.58 -8.75 18.27
N ASN A 178 -20.89 -8.35 17.19
CA ASN A 178 -20.00 -7.19 17.16
C ASN A 178 -20.25 -6.28 15.96
N THR A 179 -21.44 -5.75 15.84
CA THR A 179 -21.70 -4.65 14.90
C THR A 179 -21.23 -3.32 15.49
N GLY A 180 -20.45 -2.56 14.75
CA GLY A 180 -20.02 -1.22 15.14
C GLY A 180 -19.03 -1.13 16.30
N THR A 181 -18.35 -2.23 16.64
CA THR A 181 -17.40 -2.30 17.75
C THR A 181 -15.97 -2.22 17.25
N ASN A 182 -15.17 -1.35 17.83
CA ASN A 182 -13.73 -1.37 17.61
C ASN A 182 -13.10 -2.60 18.24
N ILE A 183 -12.46 -3.43 17.44
CA ILE A 183 -11.69 -4.58 17.89
C ILE A 183 -10.27 -4.10 18.15
N SER A 184 -9.89 -4.10 19.42
CA SER A 184 -8.54 -3.71 19.83
C SER A 184 -7.52 -4.70 19.28
N ALA A 185 -6.45 -4.16 18.70
CA ALA A 185 -5.26 -4.89 18.33
C ALA A 185 -4.07 -4.41 19.15
N SER A 186 -3.15 -5.31 19.46
CA SER A 186 -1.96 -4.98 20.23
C SER A 186 -0.73 -5.69 19.69
N GLY A 187 0.43 -5.08 19.93
CA GLY A 187 1.72 -5.60 19.49
C GLY A 187 2.09 -5.15 18.07
N THR A 188 3.12 -5.79 17.53
CA THR A 188 3.60 -5.51 16.18
C THR A 188 2.82 -6.33 15.15
N VAL A 189 2.44 -5.70 14.05
CA VAL A 189 1.78 -6.32 12.90
C VAL A 189 2.51 -5.94 11.61
N PHE A 190 2.25 -6.69 10.56
CA PHE A 190 2.67 -6.37 9.20
C PHE A 190 1.44 -6.08 8.35
N GLU A 191 1.44 -4.93 7.70
CA GLU A 191 0.40 -4.49 6.77
C GLU A 191 0.96 -4.60 5.35
N PRO A 192 0.44 -5.52 4.52
CA PRO A 192 0.83 -5.63 3.13
C PRO A 192 0.29 -4.46 2.31
N ARG A 193 0.80 -4.29 1.09
CA ARG A 193 0.30 -3.34 0.10
C ARG A 193 -1.20 -3.49 -0.09
N ASP A 194 -1.90 -2.38 -0.31
CA ASP A 194 -3.37 -2.36 -0.41
C ASP A 194 -3.90 -3.27 -1.52
N GLU A 195 -3.20 -3.32 -2.66
CA GLU A 195 -3.54 -4.13 -3.82
C GLU A 195 -3.50 -5.65 -3.62
N TYR A 196 -2.99 -6.13 -2.47
CA TYR A 196 -2.90 -7.56 -2.13
C TYR A 196 -3.55 -7.92 -0.80
N LYS A 197 -4.20 -6.97 -0.14
CA LYS A 197 -4.89 -7.24 1.13
C LYS A 197 -5.97 -8.30 0.98
N GLY A 198 -6.78 -8.19 -0.08
CA GLY A 198 -7.80 -9.16 -0.42
C GLY A 198 -7.23 -10.52 -0.80
N ASP A 199 -6.16 -10.54 -1.59
CA ASP A 199 -5.43 -11.78 -1.95
C ASP A 199 -5.01 -12.54 -0.69
N PHE A 200 -4.36 -11.86 0.26
CA PHE A 200 -3.94 -12.47 1.51
C PHE A 200 -5.11 -12.89 2.38
N ALA A 201 -6.18 -12.09 2.44
CA ALA A 201 -7.38 -12.45 3.19
C ALA A 201 -8.02 -13.72 2.64
N ARG A 202 -8.21 -13.83 1.33
CA ARG A 202 -8.76 -15.03 0.67
C ARG A 202 -7.82 -16.23 0.78
N GLY A 203 -6.50 -16.00 0.71
CA GLY A 203 -5.49 -17.03 0.98
C GLY A 203 -5.58 -17.60 2.39
N TYR A 204 -5.73 -16.74 3.40
CA TYR A 204 -5.94 -17.12 4.82
C TYR A 204 -7.23 -17.89 5.01
N MET A 205 -8.35 -17.35 4.50
CA MET A 205 -9.67 -18.00 4.62
C MET A 205 -9.67 -19.39 3.93
N GLY A 206 -9.09 -19.50 2.74
CA GLY A 206 -8.99 -20.77 2.02
C GLY A 206 -8.11 -21.80 2.73
N ALA A 207 -6.95 -21.38 3.25
CA ALA A 207 -6.05 -22.26 4.00
C ALA A 207 -6.67 -22.69 5.34
N LEU A 208 -7.26 -21.75 6.10
CA LEU A 208 -7.98 -22.05 7.33
C LEU A 208 -9.04 -23.09 7.09
N LEU A 209 -9.94 -22.85 6.14
CA LEU A 209 -11.04 -23.75 5.83
C LEU A 209 -10.54 -25.14 5.45
N LYS A 210 -9.54 -25.23 4.58
CA LYS A 210 -8.97 -26.50 4.12
C LYS A 210 -8.38 -27.32 5.26
N TRP A 211 -7.64 -26.68 6.18
CA TRP A 211 -6.89 -27.36 7.22
C TRP A 211 -7.62 -27.45 8.57
N ALA A 212 -8.81 -26.84 8.70
CA ALA A 212 -9.61 -26.85 9.92
C ALA A 212 -9.80 -28.28 10.46
N GLY A 213 -9.41 -28.50 11.70
CA GLY A 213 -9.46 -29.80 12.37
C GLY A 213 -8.34 -30.78 12.01
N ASP A 214 -7.59 -30.54 10.92
CA ASP A 214 -6.41 -31.35 10.60
C ASP A 214 -5.13 -30.67 11.12
N LYS A 215 -5.10 -29.33 11.07
CA LYS A 215 -3.99 -28.53 11.57
C LYS A 215 -4.47 -27.14 12.00
N ASP A 216 -4.16 -26.78 13.25
CA ASP A 216 -4.45 -25.46 13.79
C ASP A 216 -3.33 -24.47 13.45
N PHE A 217 -3.69 -23.17 13.34
CA PHE A 217 -2.79 -22.05 13.08
C PHE A 217 -2.63 -21.15 14.32
N THR A 218 -2.71 -21.72 15.51
CA THR A 218 -2.86 -20.96 16.77
C THR A 218 -1.59 -20.83 17.58
N ASP A 219 -0.47 -21.39 17.13
CA ASP A 219 0.79 -21.30 17.87
C ASP A 219 1.31 -19.84 17.86
N GLY A 220 1.81 -19.38 19.00
CA GLY A 220 2.41 -18.06 19.16
C GLY A 220 1.48 -16.91 18.72
N GLU A 221 1.96 -16.08 17.81
CA GLU A 221 1.22 -14.92 17.30
C GLU A 221 -0.02 -15.32 16.45
N GLY A 222 -0.11 -16.56 16.02
CA GLY A 222 -1.24 -17.08 15.25
C GLY A 222 -2.55 -17.00 16.01
N SER A 223 -2.51 -17.14 17.34
CA SER A 223 -3.68 -17.03 18.21
C SER A 223 -4.36 -15.64 18.19
N LYS A 224 -3.71 -14.62 17.63
CA LYS A 224 -4.32 -13.30 17.41
C LYS A 224 -5.34 -13.33 16.27
N THR A 225 -5.10 -14.14 15.25
CA THR A 225 -5.94 -14.25 14.05
C THR A 225 -6.83 -15.49 14.06
N PHE A 226 -6.32 -16.62 14.57
CA PHE A 226 -6.96 -17.93 14.49
C PHE A 226 -7.36 -18.48 15.87
N THR A 227 -8.37 -19.35 15.89
CA THR A 227 -8.83 -20.12 17.06
C THR A 227 -9.14 -21.54 16.63
N THR A 228 -9.17 -22.46 17.59
CA THR A 228 -9.52 -23.88 17.38
C THR A 228 -11.02 -24.14 17.38
N ASN A 229 -11.86 -23.10 17.52
CA ASN A 229 -13.31 -23.26 17.48
C ASN A 229 -13.83 -23.28 16.04
N TYR A 230 -14.06 -24.46 15.51
CA TYR A 230 -14.66 -24.68 14.18
C TYR A 230 -16.15 -25.03 14.24
N SER A 231 -16.78 -24.95 15.42
CA SER A 231 -18.14 -25.43 15.62
C SER A 231 -19.19 -24.34 15.57
N THR A 232 -18.86 -23.15 16.03
CA THR A 232 -19.81 -22.05 16.20
C THR A 232 -19.14 -20.70 15.96
N GLY A 233 -19.94 -19.71 15.62
CA GLY A 233 -19.53 -18.32 15.57
C GLY A 233 -18.58 -18.01 14.43
N SER A 234 -17.33 -17.78 14.73
CA SER A 234 -16.34 -17.30 13.76
C SER A 234 -15.55 -18.40 13.06
N PHE A 235 -15.93 -19.68 13.22
CA PHE A 235 -15.38 -20.83 12.47
C PHE A 235 -13.86 -20.76 12.25
N GLY A 236 -13.09 -20.81 13.34
CA GLY A 236 -11.63 -20.84 13.28
C GLY A 236 -10.93 -19.48 13.21
N LEU A 237 -11.66 -18.38 13.14
CA LEU A 237 -11.11 -17.03 13.28
C LEU A 237 -11.37 -16.45 14.67
N THR A 238 -10.50 -15.59 15.16
CA THR A 238 -10.78 -14.69 16.28
C THR A 238 -11.71 -13.55 15.83
N LYS A 239 -12.22 -12.77 16.76
CA LYS A 239 -12.96 -11.55 16.41
C LYS A 239 -12.12 -10.58 15.57
N TYR A 240 -10.84 -10.45 15.92
CA TYR A 240 -9.89 -9.65 15.16
C TYR A 240 -9.65 -10.22 13.76
N GLY A 241 -9.45 -11.55 13.67
CA GLY A 241 -9.29 -12.23 12.39
C GLY A 241 -10.47 -12.02 11.45
N VAL A 242 -11.72 -12.15 11.97
CA VAL A 242 -12.93 -11.87 11.17
C VAL A 242 -12.95 -10.41 10.71
N ALA A 243 -12.74 -9.46 11.64
CA ALA A 243 -12.79 -8.04 11.32
C ALA A 243 -11.78 -7.66 10.23
N LEU A 244 -10.53 -8.11 10.41
CA LEU A 244 -9.43 -7.82 9.47
C LEU A 244 -9.67 -8.45 8.09
N LEU A 245 -9.88 -9.78 8.06
CA LEU A 245 -9.93 -10.51 6.80
C LEU A 245 -11.17 -10.15 5.99
N MET A 246 -12.33 -9.94 6.64
CA MET A 246 -13.54 -9.49 5.94
C MET A 246 -13.42 -8.05 5.45
N LYS A 247 -12.78 -7.15 6.23
CA LYS A 247 -12.48 -5.78 5.77
C LYS A 247 -11.62 -5.83 4.50
N TRP A 248 -10.51 -6.53 4.53
CA TRP A 248 -9.58 -6.62 3.41
C TRP A 248 -10.20 -7.32 2.20
N HIS A 249 -10.95 -8.40 2.42
CA HIS A 249 -11.68 -9.10 1.37
C HIS A 249 -12.67 -8.20 0.62
N ARG A 250 -13.33 -7.26 1.34
CA ARG A 250 -14.28 -6.31 0.73
C ARG A 250 -13.59 -5.13 0.07
N GLN A 251 -12.48 -4.63 0.65
CA GLN A 251 -11.74 -3.47 0.15
C GLN A 251 -10.92 -3.78 -1.10
N ASP A 252 -10.42 -4.99 -1.19
CA ASP A 252 -9.61 -5.48 -2.30
C ASP A 252 -10.31 -6.70 -2.94
N PRO A 253 -11.28 -6.46 -3.84
CA PRO A 253 -12.05 -7.51 -4.52
C PRO A 253 -11.19 -8.36 -5.45
N VAL A 254 -11.70 -9.56 -5.79
CA VAL A 254 -11.00 -10.52 -6.65
C VAL A 254 -10.53 -9.87 -7.95
N SER A 255 -9.26 -10.03 -8.24
CA SER A 255 -8.57 -9.54 -9.43
C SER A 255 -8.39 -10.66 -10.47
N GLN A 256 -8.05 -10.29 -11.72
CA GLN A 256 -7.70 -11.27 -12.76
C GLN A 256 -6.50 -12.12 -12.34
N LYS A 257 -5.50 -11.51 -11.67
CA LYS A 257 -4.36 -12.25 -11.10
C LYS A 257 -4.80 -13.41 -10.20
N GLU A 258 -5.77 -13.18 -9.33
CA GLU A 258 -6.24 -14.24 -8.42
C GLU A 258 -7.02 -15.33 -9.16
N ILE A 259 -7.81 -14.98 -10.17
CA ILE A 259 -8.49 -15.94 -11.05
C ILE A 259 -7.47 -16.83 -11.73
N ASP A 260 -6.46 -16.26 -12.35
CA ASP A 260 -5.40 -16.98 -13.06
C ASP A 260 -4.59 -17.83 -12.08
N ARG A 261 -4.28 -17.26 -10.92
CA ARG A 261 -3.62 -17.98 -9.84
C ARG A 261 -4.43 -19.19 -9.36
N ASN A 262 -5.74 -19.04 -9.15
CA ASN A 262 -6.62 -20.13 -8.70
C ASN A 262 -6.73 -21.25 -9.75
N ASN A 263 -6.71 -20.91 -11.03
CA ASN A 263 -6.62 -21.88 -12.13
C ASN A 263 -5.26 -22.60 -12.10
N GLY A 264 -4.16 -21.88 -11.95
CA GLY A 264 -2.82 -22.45 -11.80
C GLY A 264 -2.68 -23.34 -10.57
N ILE A 265 -3.34 -22.99 -9.46
CA ILE A 265 -3.40 -23.83 -8.25
C ILE A 265 -4.12 -25.14 -8.57
N GLN A 266 -5.24 -25.11 -9.25
CA GLN A 266 -5.92 -26.36 -9.63
C GLN A 266 -5.07 -27.20 -10.59
N GLN A 267 -4.40 -26.54 -11.53
CA GLN A 267 -3.52 -27.22 -12.49
C GLN A 267 -2.34 -27.94 -11.80
N THR A 268 -1.84 -27.41 -10.73
CA THR A 268 -0.68 -27.93 -9.99
C THR A 268 -1.08 -28.74 -8.77
N GLN A 269 -1.76 -28.13 -7.81
CA GLN A 269 -2.17 -28.72 -6.52
C GLN A 269 -3.47 -29.53 -6.62
N GLY A 270 -4.36 -29.20 -7.57
CA GLY A 270 -5.55 -29.96 -7.93
C GLY A 270 -6.85 -29.51 -7.30
N ASN A 271 -6.81 -28.55 -6.39
CA ASN A 271 -7.96 -27.97 -5.73
C ASN A 271 -8.06 -26.47 -5.97
N ARG A 272 -9.19 -25.87 -5.57
CA ARG A 272 -9.50 -24.45 -5.80
C ARG A 272 -9.80 -23.75 -4.49
N ASN A 273 -9.47 -22.45 -4.42
CA ASN A 273 -9.89 -21.59 -3.34
C ASN A 273 -11.32 -21.08 -3.62
N PRO A 274 -12.32 -21.46 -2.81
CA PRO A 274 -13.72 -21.10 -3.05
C PRO A 274 -14.01 -19.62 -2.92
N PHE A 275 -13.19 -18.88 -2.16
CA PHE A 275 -13.37 -17.43 -1.95
C PHE A 275 -12.85 -16.58 -3.11
N ILE A 276 -12.18 -17.22 -4.09
CA ILE A 276 -11.86 -16.62 -5.38
C ILE A 276 -12.95 -16.96 -6.40
N ASP A 277 -13.41 -18.23 -6.43
CA ASP A 277 -14.45 -18.63 -7.39
C ASP A 277 -15.81 -18.00 -7.09
N TYR A 278 -16.21 -17.98 -5.83
CA TYR A 278 -17.44 -17.38 -5.31
C TYR A 278 -17.11 -16.41 -4.16
N PRO A 279 -16.63 -15.19 -4.44
CA PRO A 279 -16.18 -14.29 -3.38
C PRO A 279 -17.23 -14.01 -2.31
N TYR A 280 -18.51 -13.89 -2.72
CA TYR A 280 -19.60 -13.63 -1.79
C TYR A 280 -19.87 -14.77 -0.78
N LEU A 281 -19.31 -15.95 -1.00
CA LEU A 281 -19.39 -17.08 -0.07
C LEU A 281 -18.81 -16.73 1.33
N ALA A 282 -17.81 -15.87 1.40
CA ALA A 282 -17.22 -15.41 2.65
C ALA A 282 -18.26 -14.73 3.56
N GLU A 283 -19.26 -14.05 2.98
CA GLU A 283 -20.34 -13.40 3.72
C GLU A 283 -21.25 -14.42 4.44
N PHE A 284 -21.44 -15.60 3.88
CA PHE A 284 -22.24 -16.66 4.50
C PHE A 284 -21.52 -17.40 5.64
N ILE A 285 -20.19 -17.34 5.66
CA ILE A 285 -19.39 -17.99 6.71
C ILE A 285 -19.02 -17.00 7.82
N TRP A 286 -18.48 -15.82 7.48
CA TRP A 286 -17.92 -14.85 8.42
C TRP A 286 -18.53 -13.45 8.35
N GLY A 287 -19.37 -13.15 7.37
CA GLY A 287 -19.89 -11.81 7.11
C GLY A 287 -21.37 -11.65 7.44
N GLU A 288 -22.03 -10.78 6.69
CA GLU A 288 -23.40 -10.33 6.93
C GLU A 288 -24.47 -11.43 6.76
N LYS A 289 -24.18 -12.43 5.94
CA LYS A 289 -25.09 -13.57 5.67
C LYS A 289 -24.78 -14.78 6.55
N ALA A 290 -23.88 -14.65 7.50
CA ALA A 290 -23.48 -15.75 8.34
C ALA A 290 -24.67 -16.39 9.07
N GLY A 291 -24.76 -17.73 9.00
CA GLY A 291 -25.89 -18.50 9.52
C GLY A 291 -27.13 -18.58 8.64
N GLN A 292 -27.20 -17.79 7.57
CA GLN A 292 -28.27 -17.91 6.58
C GLN A 292 -28.03 -19.11 5.66
N THR A 293 -29.12 -19.65 5.11
CA THR A 293 -29.03 -20.74 4.14
C THR A 293 -28.51 -20.20 2.81
N LEU A 294 -27.45 -20.81 2.30
CA LEU A 294 -26.90 -20.50 0.98
C LEU A 294 -27.79 -21.12 -0.08
N ASN A 295 -28.16 -20.33 -1.06
CA ASN A 295 -28.65 -20.80 -2.35
C ASN A 295 -27.56 -20.50 -3.40
N LEU A 296 -26.93 -21.55 -3.92
CA LEU A 296 -25.80 -21.39 -4.85
C LEU A 296 -26.22 -20.70 -6.15
N ASP A 297 -27.47 -20.86 -6.58
CA ASP A 297 -27.99 -20.21 -7.76
C ASP A 297 -28.14 -18.70 -7.61
N ASP A 298 -28.18 -18.19 -6.38
CA ASP A 298 -28.20 -16.76 -6.11
C ASP A 298 -26.81 -16.10 -6.17
N LEU A 299 -25.74 -16.91 -6.18
CA LEU A 299 -24.38 -16.42 -6.28
C LEU A 299 -23.91 -16.36 -7.73
N ILE A 300 -23.06 -15.40 -8.01
CA ILE A 300 -22.28 -15.36 -9.25
C ILE A 300 -20.82 -15.69 -8.96
N THR A 301 -20.15 -16.31 -9.91
CA THR A 301 -18.72 -16.55 -9.85
C THR A 301 -17.94 -15.31 -10.23
N ALA A 302 -16.66 -15.22 -9.86
CA ALA A 302 -15.77 -14.19 -10.35
C ALA A 302 -15.54 -14.25 -11.89
N TYR A 303 -16.00 -15.30 -12.54
CA TYR A 303 -15.96 -15.48 -14.00
C TYR A 303 -17.26 -15.01 -14.70
N ASP A 304 -18.28 -14.63 -13.95
CA ASP A 304 -19.54 -14.12 -14.51
C ASP A 304 -19.31 -12.72 -15.07
N SER A 305 -19.85 -12.46 -16.26
CA SER A 305 -19.71 -11.15 -16.93
C SER A 305 -20.30 -9.97 -16.15
N ARG A 306 -21.13 -10.26 -15.14
CA ARG A 306 -21.69 -9.25 -14.22
C ARG A 306 -20.75 -8.95 -13.05
N PHE A 307 -19.74 -9.79 -12.82
CA PHE A 307 -18.73 -9.56 -11.81
C PHE A 307 -17.69 -8.59 -12.35
N VAL A 308 -17.59 -7.42 -11.72
CA VAL A 308 -16.60 -6.40 -12.10
C VAL A 308 -15.33 -6.64 -11.27
N LEU A 309 -14.29 -7.09 -11.94
CA LEU A 309 -12.99 -7.36 -11.31
C LEU A 309 -12.44 -6.11 -10.63
N GLY A 310 -11.98 -6.28 -9.39
CA GLY A 310 -11.43 -5.18 -8.60
C GLY A 310 -12.45 -4.17 -8.06
N GLU A 311 -13.75 -4.32 -8.36
CA GLU A 311 -14.77 -3.36 -7.93
C GLU A 311 -15.82 -3.97 -6.98
N SER A 312 -15.98 -5.30 -6.95
CA SER A 312 -17.00 -5.94 -6.12
C SER A 312 -16.67 -7.38 -5.78
N ASN A 313 -16.97 -7.77 -4.54
CA ASN A 313 -16.82 -9.15 -4.05
C ASN A 313 -18.07 -10.01 -4.21
N GLY A 314 -18.93 -9.70 -5.12
CA GLY A 314 -20.01 -10.59 -5.43
C GLY A 314 -21.36 -9.90 -5.53
N TYR A 315 -22.16 -10.51 -6.39
CA TYR A 315 -23.53 -10.15 -6.64
C TYR A 315 -24.38 -11.37 -6.37
N LEU A 316 -25.54 -11.17 -5.79
CA LEU A 316 -26.56 -12.21 -5.82
C LEU A 316 -27.14 -12.31 -7.23
N LYS A 317 -27.20 -13.53 -7.76
CA LYS A 317 -27.84 -13.82 -9.04
C LYS A 317 -29.34 -13.53 -8.92
N GLY A 318 -29.88 -12.80 -9.85
CA GLY A 318 -31.31 -12.43 -9.81
C GLY A 318 -31.57 -10.94 -9.89
N GLY A 319 -30.51 -10.19 -10.15
CA GLY A 319 -30.62 -8.81 -10.60
C GLY A 319 -31.16 -7.82 -9.60
N SER A 320 -31.18 -8.17 -8.37
CA SER A 320 -31.11 -7.09 -7.41
C SER A 320 -29.67 -6.66 -7.42
N THR A 321 -29.40 -5.56 -8.14
CA THR A 321 -28.29 -4.65 -7.81
C THR A 321 -27.86 -4.93 -6.39
N VAL A 322 -26.54 -5.07 -6.17
CA VAL A 322 -25.91 -4.87 -4.85
C VAL A 322 -26.93 -4.16 -3.98
N ASP A 323 -27.31 -4.77 -2.84
CA ASP A 323 -28.16 -4.08 -1.86
C ASP A 323 -27.73 -2.61 -1.90
N PRO A 324 -28.60 -1.67 -2.29
CA PRO A 324 -28.21 -0.27 -2.43
C PRO A 324 -27.59 0.29 -1.14
N GLU A 325 -27.71 -0.44 -0.02
CA GLU A 325 -26.99 -0.14 1.21
C GLU A 325 -25.51 -0.59 1.23
N THR A 326 -25.04 -1.41 0.27
CA THR A 326 -23.65 -1.90 0.27
C THR A 326 -22.68 -1.04 -0.54
N LYS A 327 -23.20 -0.22 -1.46
CA LYS A 327 -22.39 0.81 -2.13
C LYS A 327 -22.80 2.19 -1.66
N CYS A 328 -21.81 2.95 -1.28
CA CYS A 328 -21.96 4.36 -0.95
C CYS A 328 -21.52 5.20 -2.13
N THR A 329 -22.33 6.17 -2.49
CA THR A 329 -21.95 7.17 -3.48
C THR A 329 -21.06 8.21 -2.82
N VAL A 330 -19.97 8.55 -3.46
CA VAL A 330 -19.09 9.67 -3.07
C VAL A 330 -19.31 10.81 -4.06
N THR A 331 -19.77 11.92 -3.55
CA THR A 331 -19.99 13.13 -4.34
C THR A 331 -18.93 14.17 -3.97
N TRP A 332 -18.28 14.73 -4.96
CA TRP A 332 -17.32 15.80 -4.79
C TRP A 332 -17.92 17.12 -5.24
N LEU A 333 -17.89 18.13 -4.40
CA LEU A 333 -18.45 19.44 -4.70
C LEU A 333 -17.38 20.53 -4.63
N VAL A 334 -17.38 21.39 -5.62
CA VAL A 334 -16.63 22.66 -5.63
C VAL A 334 -17.66 23.78 -5.78
N ASN A 335 -17.73 24.68 -4.81
CA ASN A 335 -18.74 25.74 -4.77
C ASN A 335 -20.20 25.25 -4.91
N GLY A 336 -20.49 24.07 -4.36
CA GLY A 336 -21.82 23.45 -4.44
C GLY A 336 -22.12 22.70 -5.75
N GLU A 337 -21.24 22.76 -6.75
CA GLU A 337 -21.39 22.06 -8.03
C GLU A 337 -20.60 20.77 -8.06
N VAL A 338 -21.15 19.72 -8.72
CA VAL A 338 -20.49 18.42 -8.84
C VAL A 338 -19.16 18.53 -9.61
N TYR A 339 -18.10 18.00 -9.03
CA TYR A 339 -16.75 18.10 -9.56
C TYR A 339 -16.15 16.70 -9.81
N THR A 340 -15.77 16.42 -11.05
CA THR A 340 -15.28 15.09 -11.48
C THR A 340 -13.91 15.13 -12.17
N ALA A 341 -13.20 16.25 -12.07
CA ALA A 341 -11.87 16.38 -12.69
C ALA A 341 -10.88 15.37 -12.07
N GLY A 342 -10.12 14.69 -12.92
CA GLY A 342 -9.15 13.68 -12.49
C GLY A 342 -9.77 12.28 -12.30
N ASN A 343 -11.03 12.06 -12.71
CA ASN A 343 -11.75 10.79 -12.54
C ASN A 343 -11.70 10.28 -11.09
N PRO A 344 -12.21 11.05 -10.12
CA PRO A 344 -12.17 10.66 -8.72
C PRO A 344 -13.04 9.44 -8.45
N THR A 345 -12.77 8.78 -7.32
CA THR A 345 -13.65 7.73 -6.79
C THR A 345 -15.04 8.32 -6.50
N ILE A 346 -16.08 7.85 -7.21
CA ILE A 346 -17.48 8.30 -7.07
C ILE A 346 -18.38 7.23 -6.43
N SER A 347 -17.84 6.06 -6.16
CA SER A 347 -18.56 4.96 -5.52
C SER A 347 -17.57 4.05 -4.82
N VAL A 348 -17.88 3.69 -3.60
CA VAL A 348 -17.10 2.75 -2.79
C VAL A 348 -18.03 1.74 -2.13
N ASN A 349 -17.53 0.57 -1.78
CA ASN A 349 -18.28 -0.34 -0.93
C ASN A 349 -18.44 0.28 0.46
N LYS A 350 -19.56 0.04 1.13
CA LYS A 350 -19.80 0.52 2.50
C LYS A 350 -18.66 0.06 3.43
N GLY A 351 -18.02 1.00 4.09
CA GLY A 351 -16.81 0.77 4.88
C GLY A 351 -15.51 0.73 4.07
N GLY A 352 -15.58 1.01 2.77
CA GLY A 352 -14.42 1.18 1.92
C GLY A 352 -13.86 2.60 1.96
N VAL A 353 -12.71 2.80 1.32
CA VAL A 353 -11.99 4.07 1.27
C VAL A 353 -12.02 4.66 -0.13
N VAL A 354 -11.87 5.96 -0.20
CA VAL A 354 -11.62 6.67 -1.46
C VAL A 354 -10.18 6.36 -1.90
N THR A 355 -10.01 5.92 -3.15
CA THR A 355 -8.69 5.58 -3.70
C THR A 355 -8.12 6.65 -4.63
N VAL A 356 -8.99 7.46 -5.23
CA VAL A 356 -8.61 8.54 -6.14
C VAL A 356 -9.35 9.81 -5.75
N LEU A 357 -8.61 10.86 -5.41
CA LEU A 357 -9.16 12.19 -5.18
C LEU A 357 -9.35 12.93 -6.51
N PRO A 358 -10.28 13.91 -6.56
CA PRO A 358 -10.34 14.82 -7.69
C PRO A 358 -9.01 15.59 -7.84
N THR A 359 -8.69 15.96 -9.08
CA THR A 359 -7.63 16.96 -9.29
C THR A 359 -7.95 18.22 -8.50
N ALA A 360 -6.97 18.74 -7.77
CA ALA A 360 -7.13 19.94 -6.95
C ALA A 360 -7.80 21.07 -7.77
N PRO A 361 -8.94 21.62 -7.31
CA PRO A 361 -9.56 22.74 -8.00
C PRO A 361 -8.66 23.97 -7.92
N LYS A 362 -8.85 24.89 -8.86
CA LYS A 362 -8.16 26.17 -8.80
C LYS A 362 -8.64 26.96 -7.59
N SER A 363 -7.79 27.87 -7.09
CA SER A 363 -8.16 28.82 -6.05
C SER A 363 -9.40 29.64 -6.43
N CYS A 364 -10.17 30.05 -5.43
CA CYS A 364 -11.45 30.73 -5.60
C CYS A 364 -11.36 32.13 -6.20
N ASP A 365 -10.38 32.91 -5.78
CA ASP A 365 -9.96 34.14 -6.39
C ASP A 365 -8.45 34.12 -6.57
N GLU A 366 -7.94 34.84 -7.53
CA GLU A 366 -6.63 34.60 -8.09
C GLU A 366 -5.46 34.74 -7.09
N ILE A 367 -5.68 35.17 -5.84
CA ILE A 367 -4.57 35.47 -4.94
C ILE A 367 -4.82 35.09 -3.46
N SER A 368 -6.04 35.03 -2.95
CA SER A 368 -6.25 34.96 -1.49
C SER A 368 -6.78 33.63 -0.94
N ASN A 369 -7.55 32.85 -1.71
CA ASN A 369 -8.10 31.59 -1.23
C ASN A 369 -7.56 30.40 -2.02
N GLN A 370 -6.69 29.62 -1.40
CA GLN A 370 -6.08 28.44 -2.01
C GLN A 370 -6.81 27.16 -1.59
N PHE A 371 -6.91 26.20 -2.49
CA PHE A 371 -7.43 24.88 -2.15
C PHE A 371 -6.51 24.19 -1.15
N VAL A 372 -7.08 23.72 -0.04
CA VAL A 372 -6.33 23.06 1.05
C VAL A 372 -6.74 21.61 1.30
N GLY A 373 -7.87 21.16 0.75
CA GLY A 373 -8.34 19.79 0.92
C GLY A 373 -9.84 19.63 0.78
N TRP A 374 -10.33 18.48 1.18
CA TRP A 374 -11.73 18.08 1.15
C TRP A 374 -12.25 17.83 2.57
N SER A 375 -13.53 18.10 2.83
CA SER A 375 -14.20 17.91 4.12
C SER A 375 -15.66 17.50 3.89
N GLU A 376 -16.25 16.72 4.79
CA GLU A 376 -17.70 16.46 4.80
C GLU A 376 -18.48 17.68 5.29
N ASP A 377 -17.85 18.53 6.08
CA ASP A 377 -18.47 19.70 6.65
C ASP A 377 -18.64 20.82 5.63
N VAL A 378 -19.84 21.44 5.62
CA VAL A 378 -20.12 22.67 4.87
C VAL A 378 -19.82 23.86 5.75
N ILE A 379 -18.85 24.66 5.36
CA ILE A 379 -18.53 25.91 6.07
C ILE A 379 -19.48 27.00 5.56
N ASN A 380 -20.43 27.40 6.42
CA ASN A 380 -21.34 28.50 6.14
C ASN A 380 -20.67 29.84 6.46
N GLY A 381 -20.18 30.52 5.44
CA GLY A 381 -19.36 31.71 5.59
C GLY A 381 -17.89 31.35 5.75
N THR A 382 -17.24 31.86 6.81
CA THR A 382 -15.84 31.60 7.12
C THR A 382 -15.67 31.01 8.50
N GLN A 383 -14.68 30.15 8.69
CA GLN A 383 -14.23 29.72 10.03
C GLN A 383 -12.72 29.85 10.14
N ASP A 384 -12.23 30.22 11.35
CA ASP A 384 -10.80 30.44 11.58
C ASP A 384 -10.03 29.14 11.91
N ASN A 385 -10.74 28.10 12.35
CA ASN A 385 -10.13 26.81 12.68
C ASN A 385 -10.13 25.86 11.47
N VAL A 386 -9.07 25.08 11.32
CA VAL A 386 -8.99 24.00 10.34
C VAL A 386 -10.15 23.02 10.57
N PRO A 387 -10.91 22.61 9.54
CA PRO A 387 -11.89 21.54 9.66
C PRO A 387 -11.23 20.27 10.22
N THR A 388 -11.89 19.62 11.18
CA THR A 388 -11.31 18.47 11.90
C THR A 388 -11.22 17.20 11.03
N ASP A 389 -11.99 17.17 9.95
CA ASP A 389 -12.08 16.09 8.96
C ASP A 389 -11.39 16.43 7.63
N LEU A 390 -10.61 17.54 7.60
CA LEU A 390 -9.90 17.98 6.40
C LEU A 390 -8.85 16.96 5.97
N PHE A 391 -8.90 16.51 4.72
CA PHE A 391 -7.90 15.66 4.12
C PHE A 391 -7.51 16.13 2.71
N SER A 392 -6.28 15.87 2.31
CA SER A 392 -5.75 16.22 0.99
C SER A 392 -5.09 15.04 0.25
N ASN A 393 -5.01 13.89 0.91
CA ASN A 393 -4.53 12.65 0.35
C ASN A 393 -5.60 11.56 0.50
N ALA A 394 -5.65 10.62 -0.44
CA ALA A 394 -6.61 9.51 -0.38
C ALA A 394 -6.42 8.63 0.86
N ASP A 395 -5.18 8.48 1.33
CA ASP A 395 -4.85 7.69 2.52
C ASP A 395 -5.41 8.31 3.83
N ASP A 396 -5.69 9.61 3.83
CA ASP A 396 -6.23 10.35 4.97
C ASP A 396 -7.76 10.49 4.90
N ALA A 397 -8.38 10.04 3.78
CA ALA A 397 -9.83 10.10 3.61
C ALA A 397 -10.55 9.16 4.60
N PRO A 398 -11.74 9.56 5.11
CA PRO A 398 -12.48 8.73 6.04
C PRO A 398 -13.03 7.46 5.36
N ASP A 399 -13.27 6.41 6.17
CA ASP A 399 -14.02 5.22 5.73
C ASP A 399 -15.45 5.61 5.34
N ILE A 400 -15.87 5.27 4.13
CA ILE A 400 -17.19 5.65 3.61
C ILE A 400 -18.24 4.62 4.03
N THR A 401 -19.03 4.95 5.04
CA THR A 401 -20.04 4.06 5.61
C THR A 401 -21.48 4.35 5.15
N GLN A 402 -21.67 5.46 4.45
CA GLN A 402 -22.93 5.92 3.87
C GLN A 402 -22.64 6.79 2.64
N ASN A 403 -23.69 7.18 1.90
CA ASN A 403 -23.51 8.16 0.83
C ASN A 403 -22.93 9.44 1.42
N THR A 404 -21.75 9.82 0.94
CA THR A 404 -20.96 10.91 1.50
C THR A 404 -20.71 11.97 0.45
N THR A 405 -20.79 13.22 0.87
CA THR A 405 -20.48 14.37 0.03
C THR A 405 -19.29 15.10 0.63
N PHE A 406 -18.25 15.28 -0.16
CA PHE A 406 -17.09 16.07 0.19
C PHE A 406 -17.11 17.42 -0.51
N HIS A 407 -16.82 18.45 0.24
CA HIS A 407 -16.74 19.83 -0.21
C HIS A 407 -15.28 20.25 -0.33
N ALA A 408 -14.92 20.88 -1.44
CA ALA A 408 -13.61 21.51 -1.55
C ALA A 408 -13.48 22.63 -0.51
N VAL A 409 -12.43 22.57 0.27
CA VAL A 409 -12.10 23.60 1.27
C VAL A 409 -11.01 24.48 0.71
N PHE A 410 -11.24 25.76 0.79
CA PHE A 410 -10.27 26.80 0.45
C PHE A 410 -9.93 27.58 1.71
N ALA A 411 -8.71 28.07 1.79
CA ALA A 411 -8.27 28.90 2.91
C ALA A 411 -7.54 30.13 2.39
N GLN A 412 -7.70 31.23 3.10
CA GLN A 412 -6.94 32.45 2.83
C GLN A 412 -5.49 32.21 3.24
N LEU A 413 -4.57 32.46 2.31
CA LEU A 413 -3.15 32.47 2.60
C LEU A 413 -2.79 33.85 3.17
N GLU A 414 -2.42 33.88 4.43
CA GLU A 414 -1.92 35.09 5.08
C GLU A 414 -0.40 35.08 5.09
N GLU A 415 0.16 36.18 4.62
CA GLU A 415 1.59 36.45 4.73
C GLU A 415 1.82 37.29 5.97
N GLU A 416 2.50 36.75 6.96
CA GLU A 416 2.96 37.51 8.12
C GLU A 416 4.44 37.81 7.94
N GLU A 417 4.74 39.06 7.67
CA GLU A 417 6.10 39.57 7.70
C GLU A 417 6.53 39.81 9.15
N THR A 418 7.24 38.87 9.73
CA THR A 418 7.87 39.07 11.03
C THR A 418 9.31 39.56 10.83
N THR A 419 9.59 40.73 11.38
CA THR A 419 10.95 41.26 11.46
C THR A 419 11.72 40.41 12.49
N VAL A 420 12.48 39.43 12.04
CA VAL A 420 13.31 38.61 12.93
C VAL A 420 14.66 39.30 13.04
N SER A 421 15.06 39.65 14.26
CA SER A 421 16.45 40.01 14.56
C SER A 421 17.28 38.77 14.34
N THR A 422 18.06 38.71 13.23
CA THR A 422 18.94 37.59 12.95
C THR A 422 20.04 37.56 14.00
N SER A 423 20.04 36.52 14.82
CA SER A 423 21.15 36.23 15.72
C SER A 423 22.44 36.11 14.90
N ALA A 424 23.54 36.66 15.40
CA ALA A 424 24.85 36.49 14.78
C ALA A 424 25.27 35.00 14.75
N THR A 425 24.62 34.17 15.54
CA THR A 425 24.87 32.74 15.66
C THR A 425 23.58 31.96 15.56
N ILE A 426 23.47 31.06 14.59
CA ILE A 426 22.37 30.08 14.44
C ILE A 426 22.95 28.70 14.77
N ALA A 427 22.45 28.06 15.81
CA ALA A 427 23.04 26.81 16.29
C ALA A 427 21.99 25.78 16.71
N MET A 428 22.35 24.51 16.57
CA MET A 428 21.63 23.38 17.14
C MET A 428 22.58 22.41 17.84
N ASN A 429 22.05 21.69 18.82
CA ASN A 429 22.76 20.60 19.50
C ASN A 429 21.76 19.51 19.93
N LEU A 430 22.27 18.41 20.53
CA LEU A 430 21.46 17.24 20.94
C LEU A 430 20.29 17.57 21.88
N ASN A 431 20.35 18.69 22.60
CA ASN A 431 19.34 19.12 23.58
C ASN A 431 18.49 20.28 23.07
N ASP A 432 18.92 20.94 22.00
CA ASP A 432 18.22 22.09 21.43
C ASP A 432 18.27 22.02 19.89
N THR A 433 17.10 21.81 19.31
CA THR A 433 16.90 21.74 17.86
C THR A 433 15.82 22.72 17.40
N GLN A 434 15.46 23.70 18.26
CA GLN A 434 14.39 24.64 17.96
C GLN A 434 14.67 25.42 16.66
N GLY A 435 13.69 25.43 15.77
CA GLY A 435 13.78 26.07 14.46
C GLY A 435 14.54 25.28 13.39
N TRP A 436 15.05 24.08 13.72
CA TRP A 436 15.73 23.20 12.76
C TRP A 436 14.83 22.03 12.36
N THR A 437 14.87 21.65 11.08
CA THR A 437 14.20 20.45 10.57
C THR A 437 15.17 19.30 10.51
N LEU A 438 14.81 18.16 11.11
CA LEU A 438 15.62 16.94 11.11
C LEU A 438 14.81 15.80 10.45
N SER A 439 15.40 15.14 9.46
CA SER A 439 14.75 14.07 8.71
C SER A 439 15.67 12.86 8.52
N GLY A 440 15.17 11.66 8.79
CA GLY A 440 15.85 10.39 8.49
C GLY A 440 17.10 10.11 9.32
N LEU A 441 17.41 10.89 10.35
CA LEU A 441 18.61 10.73 11.19
C LEU A 441 18.45 9.58 12.17
N ILE A 442 19.53 8.85 12.42
CA ILE A 442 19.61 7.89 13.54
C ILE A 442 20.22 8.59 14.74
N LYS A 443 19.45 8.73 15.84
CA LYS A 443 19.89 9.38 17.07
C LYS A 443 20.33 8.35 18.11
N ASP A 444 21.47 8.58 18.74
CA ASP A 444 21.86 7.94 20.00
C ASP A 444 22.11 9.00 21.11
N SER A 445 22.58 8.59 22.27
CA SER A 445 22.76 9.49 23.41
C SER A 445 23.85 10.56 23.22
N LYS A 446 24.70 10.45 22.20
CA LYS A 446 25.91 11.28 22.03
C LYS A 446 25.95 12.01 20.67
N HIS A 447 25.20 11.55 19.67
CA HIS A 447 25.25 12.12 18.33
C HIS A 447 24.07 11.66 17.47
N TRP A 448 23.85 12.36 16.35
CA TRP A 448 23.06 11.87 15.22
C TRP A 448 23.96 11.29 14.15
N ARG A 449 23.48 10.28 13.42
CA ARG A 449 24.13 9.73 12.24
C ARG A 449 23.35 10.10 10.98
N MET A 450 24.05 10.60 9.98
CA MET A 450 23.48 11.01 8.70
C MET A 450 23.61 9.84 7.72
N VAL A 451 22.54 9.07 7.59
CA VAL A 451 22.44 7.90 6.71
C VAL A 451 21.83 8.29 5.35
N THR A 452 21.69 7.34 4.44
CA THR A 452 21.11 7.59 3.10
C THR A 452 19.78 8.34 3.20
N GLY A 453 19.68 9.46 2.49
CA GLY A 453 18.48 10.30 2.43
C GLY A 453 18.23 11.17 3.67
N ALA A 454 19.05 11.01 4.73
CA ALA A 454 18.93 11.86 5.93
C ALA A 454 19.43 13.28 5.67
N TYR A 455 18.76 14.25 6.29
CA TYR A 455 19.18 15.64 6.22
C TYR A 455 18.81 16.43 7.46
N VAL A 456 19.46 17.59 7.61
CA VAL A 456 19.12 18.64 8.58
C VAL A 456 18.98 19.95 7.81
N GLU A 457 17.95 20.74 8.12
CA GLU A 457 17.78 22.07 7.58
C GLU A 457 17.80 23.12 8.71
N SER A 458 18.59 24.18 8.48
CA SER A 458 18.66 25.29 9.40
C SER A 458 17.42 26.19 9.30
N PRO A 459 17.17 27.07 10.28
CA PRO A 459 16.40 28.27 10.04
C PRO A 459 16.94 29.06 8.84
N SER A 460 16.10 29.93 8.27
CA SER A 460 16.52 30.76 7.13
C SER A 460 17.72 31.64 7.49
N VAL A 461 18.68 31.71 6.59
CA VAL A 461 19.92 32.50 6.73
C VAL A 461 20.24 33.23 5.43
N ASP A 462 20.75 34.43 5.53
CA ASP A 462 21.31 35.17 4.40
C ASP A 462 22.74 34.64 4.13
N ALA A 463 22.89 33.93 3.01
CA ALA A 463 24.16 33.31 2.65
C ALA A 463 25.32 34.31 2.54
N SER A 464 25.03 35.56 2.08
CA SER A 464 26.04 36.62 1.94
C SER A 464 26.65 37.05 3.27
N LYS A 465 26.00 36.73 4.38
CA LYS A 465 26.44 37.08 5.74
C LYS A 465 27.13 35.94 6.47
N ILE A 466 27.16 34.72 5.91
CA ILE A 466 27.82 33.59 6.56
C ILE A 466 29.32 33.81 6.62
N THR A 467 29.90 33.74 7.82
CA THR A 467 31.33 33.84 8.06
C THR A 467 31.99 32.50 8.31
N SER A 468 31.26 31.57 8.91
CA SER A 468 31.71 30.20 9.09
C SER A 468 30.53 29.26 9.39
N ILE A 469 30.77 27.97 9.08
CA ILE A 469 29.91 26.86 9.51
C ILE A 469 30.78 25.89 10.28
N THR A 470 30.44 25.60 11.53
CA THR A 470 31.16 24.64 12.37
C THR A 470 30.26 23.47 12.69
N ILE A 471 30.76 22.25 12.43
CA ILE A 471 30.06 21.02 12.75
C ILE A 471 30.92 20.20 13.71
N LYS A 472 30.38 19.86 14.88
CA LYS A 472 31.02 18.92 15.80
C LYS A 472 30.69 17.51 15.35
N MET A 473 31.65 16.87 14.66
CA MET A 473 31.41 15.61 13.97
C MET A 473 32.58 14.62 14.12
N ARG A 474 32.33 13.38 13.73
CA ARG A 474 33.26 12.26 13.71
C ARG A 474 33.00 11.29 12.59
N THR A 475 33.96 10.44 12.26
CA THR A 475 33.71 9.29 11.38
C THR A 475 32.92 8.20 12.13
N TYR A 476 32.08 7.47 11.42
CA TYR A 476 31.31 6.34 11.96
C TYR A 476 31.29 5.20 10.94
N GLY A 477 31.54 3.95 11.38
CA GLY A 477 31.50 2.78 10.50
C GLY A 477 32.69 2.62 9.53
N GLY A 478 33.76 3.42 9.69
CA GLY A 478 34.94 3.37 8.83
C GLY A 478 35.33 4.74 8.26
N SER A 479 36.46 4.79 7.55
CA SER A 479 37.02 6.06 7.03
C SER A 479 36.26 6.64 5.81
N ASN A 480 35.32 5.88 5.24
CA ASN A 480 34.63 6.26 4.01
C ASN A 480 33.37 7.11 4.25
N TYR A 481 32.83 7.13 5.49
CA TYR A 481 31.61 7.84 5.85
C TYR A 481 31.93 9.02 6.77
N LYS A 482 32.40 10.11 6.17
CA LYS A 482 33.00 11.21 6.94
C LYS A 482 32.56 12.60 6.52
N THR A 483 31.89 12.77 5.38
CA THR A 483 31.60 14.08 4.80
C THR A 483 30.15 14.46 5.00
N ILE A 484 29.92 15.70 5.45
CA ILE A 484 28.62 16.38 5.43
C ILE A 484 28.73 17.53 4.45
N GLU A 485 27.88 17.52 3.43
CA GLU A 485 27.71 18.58 2.46
C GLU A 485 26.61 19.53 2.95
N PHE A 486 26.70 20.79 2.60
CA PHE A 486 25.65 21.76 2.84
C PHE A 486 25.35 22.56 1.60
N SER A 487 24.04 22.75 1.36
CA SER A 487 23.49 23.36 0.16
C SER A 487 22.42 24.39 0.51
N MET A 488 22.16 25.32 -0.41
CA MET A 488 21.06 26.26 -0.36
C MET A 488 20.31 26.23 -1.68
N ALA A 489 19.00 26.09 -1.63
CA ALA A 489 18.15 25.98 -2.83
C ALA A 489 18.66 24.92 -3.84
N GLY A 490 19.20 23.80 -3.37
CA GLY A 490 19.73 22.71 -4.17
C GLY A 490 21.16 22.89 -4.70
N ASN A 491 21.78 24.06 -4.48
CA ASN A 491 23.17 24.30 -4.87
C ASN A 491 24.11 24.04 -3.69
N THR A 492 25.07 23.12 -3.85
CA THR A 492 26.09 22.84 -2.85
C THR A 492 26.99 24.06 -2.69
N ILE A 493 27.15 24.55 -1.46
CA ILE A 493 28.00 25.70 -1.13
C ILE A 493 29.26 25.30 -0.40
N GLY A 494 29.29 24.10 0.17
CA GLY A 494 30.49 23.59 0.85
C GLY A 494 30.30 22.22 1.46
N GLU A 495 31.39 21.69 2.04
CA GLU A 495 31.42 20.42 2.73
C GLU A 495 32.42 20.42 3.87
N LEU A 496 32.22 19.54 4.85
CA LEU A 496 33.15 19.25 5.94
C LEU A 496 33.37 17.75 6.09
N SER A 497 34.62 17.36 6.25
CA SER A 497 35.00 15.95 6.43
C SER A 497 35.70 15.72 7.76
N ALA A 498 35.16 14.78 8.54
CA ALA A 498 35.81 14.35 9.79
C ALA A 498 37.05 13.50 9.50
N SER A 499 38.11 13.73 10.25
CA SER A 499 39.37 12.99 10.11
C SER A 499 39.58 11.90 11.16
N ASN A 500 38.75 11.83 12.22
CA ASN A 500 38.95 10.88 13.31
C ASN A 500 37.62 10.33 13.88
N LYS A 501 37.72 9.35 14.78
CA LYS A 501 36.58 8.64 15.40
C LYS A 501 36.05 9.32 16.68
N THR A 502 36.63 10.43 17.09
CA THR A 502 36.16 11.25 18.23
C THR A 502 35.44 12.48 17.71
N LEU A 503 34.44 12.97 18.44
CA LEU A 503 33.75 14.21 18.11
C LEU A 503 34.69 15.40 18.26
N ASN A 504 34.94 16.10 17.15
CA ASN A 504 35.74 17.33 17.13
C ASN A 504 35.01 18.37 16.27
N ASP A 505 35.37 19.63 16.52
CA ASP A 505 34.85 20.74 15.75
C ASP A 505 35.64 20.84 14.43
N TYR A 506 34.88 20.89 13.33
CA TYR A 506 35.38 21.13 12.00
C TYR A 506 34.70 22.39 11.48
N THR A 507 35.48 23.36 11.00
CA THR A 507 34.97 24.66 10.58
C THR A 507 35.29 24.89 9.12
N TRP A 508 34.24 25.25 8.38
CA TRP A 508 34.33 25.73 7.02
C TRP A 508 34.14 27.25 6.97
N LYS A 509 34.81 27.90 6.04
CA LYS A 509 34.66 29.35 5.77
C LYS A 509 34.45 29.53 4.27
N PRO A 510 33.54 30.44 3.85
CA PRO A 510 33.39 30.76 2.44
C PRO A 510 34.71 31.26 1.85
N ASN A 511 35.06 30.75 0.68
CA ASN A 511 36.20 31.22 -0.11
C ASN A 511 35.76 32.13 -1.24
N THR A 512 34.45 32.27 -1.46
CA THR A 512 33.82 33.17 -2.46
C THR A 512 32.59 33.80 -1.82
N SER A 513 32.13 34.91 -2.37
CA SER A 513 30.88 35.53 -1.94
C SER A 513 29.69 34.60 -2.24
N LEU A 514 28.95 34.27 -1.22
CA LEU A 514 27.71 33.54 -1.33
C LEU A 514 26.55 34.50 -1.58
N THR A 515 25.48 33.99 -2.18
CA THR A 515 24.24 34.76 -2.46
C THR A 515 23.01 33.92 -2.15
N GLY A 516 21.93 34.58 -1.80
CA GLY A 516 20.63 33.96 -1.53
C GLY A 516 20.25 33.99 -0.06
N VAL A 517 18.94 33.89 0.19
CA VAL A 517 18.35 33.79 1.52
C VAL A 517 17.52 32.52 1.56
N GLY A 518 17.68 31.70 2.58
CA GLY A 518 16.95 30.44 2.72
C GLY A 518 17.55 29.52 3.78
N ALA A 519 16.97 28.36 3.96
CA ALA A 519 17.51 27.35 4.83
C ALA A 519 18.75 26.67 4.22
N LEU A 520 19.75 26.40 5.04
CA LEU A 520 20.86 25.53 4.67
C LEU A 520 20.49 24.08 4.93
N ARG A 521 20.62 23.26 3.92
CA ARG A 521 20.42 21.82 4.01
C ARG A 521 21.76 21.11 4.15
N PHE A 522 21.91 20.37 5.23
CA PHE A 522 23.05 19.52 5.55
C PHE A 522 22.70 18.08 5.24
N SER A 523 23.48 17.41 4.43
CA SER A 523 23.26 16.02 4.00
C SER A 523 24.59 15.30 3.82
N SER A 524 24.54 13.99 3.62
CA SER A 524 25.71 13.20 3.29
C SER A 524 25.43 12.35 2.06
N ASN A 525 26.43 12.18 1.22
CA ASN A 525 26.38 11.30 0.05
C ASN A 525 26.56 9.80 0.40
N THR A 526 26.40 9.45 1.66
CA THR A 526 26.45 8.04 2.10
C THR A 526 25.34 7.22 1.45
N ASN A 527 25.65 6.01 1.05
CA ASN A 527 24.74 5.05 0.44
C ASN A 527 24.38 3.88 1.37
N THR A 528 24.49 4.07 2.69
CA THR A 528 24.14 3.05 3.69
C THR A 528 23.06 3.52 4.63
N THR A 529 22.27 2.57 5.12
CA THR A 529 21.19 2.80 6.10
C THR A 529 21.66 2.73 7.56
N GLU A 530 22.91 2.29 7.80
CA GLU A 530 23.45 2.11 9.15
C GLU A 530 24.61 3.05 9.47
N TYR A 531 25.43 3.38 8.48
CA TYR A 531 26.70 4.08 8.66
C TYR A 531 26.71 5.40 7.92
N GLY A 532 27.18 6.44 8.56
CA GLY A 532 27.29 7.78 8.00
C GLY A 532 28.11 8.67 8.91
N PRO A 533 28.46 9.90 8.50
CA PRO A 533 29.08 10.86 9.39
C PRO A 533 28.17 11.10 10.59
N ALA A 534 28.78 11.11 11.79
CA ALA A 534 28.05 11.36 13.03
C ALA A 534 28.40 12.76 13.55
N PHE A 535 27.39 13.49 14.00
CA PHE A 535 27.53 14.87 14.50
C PHE A 535 26.71 15.09 15.76
N SER A 536 27.10 16.09 16.57
CA SER A 536 26.39 16.44 17.82
C SER A 536 25.91 17.90 17.85
N SER A 537 26.48 18.77 17.03
CA SER A 537 26.02 20.15 16.88
C SER A 537 26.40 20.73 15.52
N ILE A 538 25.64 21.73 15.09
CA ILE A 538 25.90 22.56 13.92
C ILE A 538 25.76 24.01 14.38
N THR A 539 26.74 24.86 14.00
CA THR A 539 26.74 26.30 14.30
C THR A 539 27.07 27.06 13.02
N ILE A 540 26.24 28.05 12.70
CA ILE A 540 26.40 28.97 11.59
C ILE A 540 26.66 30.35 12.18
N GLU A 541 27.83 30.94 11.89
CA GLU A 541 28.18 32.30 12.28
C GLU A 541 27.94 33.26 11.12
N THR A 542 27.34 34.41 11.40
CA THR A 542 27.03 35.44 10.40
C THR A 542 27.59 36.80 10.78
N THR A 543 27.87 37.65 9.80
CA THR A 543 28.25 39.05 10.03
C THR A 543 27.03 39.88 10.45
N GLY A 544 26.99 40.30 11.71
CA GLY A 544 26.15 41.36 12.25
C GLY A 544 24.65 41.08 12.27
N GLY A 545 23.98 41.47 13.37
CA GLY A 545 22.54 41.48 13.46
C GLY A 545 21.91 42.49 12.49
N GLY A 546 21.44 42.01 11.36
CA GLY A 546 20.52 42.76 10.52
C GLY A 546 19.09 42.30 10.80
N THR A 547 18.14 43.19 10.72
CA THR A 547 16.73 42.86 10.69
C THR A 547 16.44 42.20 9.34
N GLY A 548 16.21 40.87 9.33
CA GLY A 548 15.69 40.16 8.17
C GLY A 548 14.17 40.03 8.31
N THR A 549 13.46 40.24 7.22
CA THR A 549 12.02 39.96 7.16
C THR A 549 11.87 38.47 6.84
N THR A 550 11.25 37.72 7.72
CA THR A 550 10.84 36.33 7.43
C THR A 550 9.36 36.38 7.09
N THR A 551 9.00 35.99 5.89
CA THR A 551 7.60 35.84 5.51
C THR A 551 7.16 34.45 5.93
N THR A 552 6.23 34.38 6.86
CA THR A 552 5.57 33.12 7.27
C THR A 552 4.22 33.08 6.58
N TYR A 553 3.93 31.94 5.95
CA TYR A 553 2.64 31.70 5.31
C TYR A 553 1.80 30.85 6.24
N THR A 554 0.63 31.34 6.61
CA THR A 554 -0.35 30.58 7.41
C THR A 554 -1.68 30.59 6.70
N TYR A 555 -2.40 29.45 6.77
CA TYR A 555 -3.76 29.39 6.29
C TYR A 555 -4.73 29.83 7.38
N SER A 556 -5.65 30.71 7.03
CA SER A 556 -6.72 31.18 7.88
C SER A 556 -8.03 31.25 7.09
N ARG A 557 -9.14 31.49 7.78
CA ARG A 557 -10.46 31.73 7.16
C ARG A 557 -10.84 30.68 6.12
N TYR A 558 -11.09 29.48 6.60
CA TYR A 558 -11.52 28.34 5.77
C TYR A 558 -12.93 28.54 5.25
N ILE A 559 -13.17 28.21 3.98
CA ILE A 559 -14.47 28.32 3.30
C ILE A 559 -14.70 27.10 2.39
N THR A 560 -15.98 26.72 2.18
CA THR A 560 -16.38 25.71 1.18
C THR A 560 -17.15 26.31 0.00
N SER A 561 -17.43 27.63 0.03
CA SER A 561 -18.10 28.35 -1.06
C SER A 561 -17.40 29.69 -1.29
N CYS A 562 -16.98 29.90 -2.50
CA CYS A 562 -16.36 31.16 -2.92
C CYS A 562 -17.41 32.21 -3.21
N SER A 563 -17.27 33.40 -2.63
CA SER A 563 -18.12 34.54 -2.93
C SER A 563 -17.69 35.21 -4.23
N GLY A 564 -18.08 34.61 -5.33
CA GLY A 564 -17.88 35.11 -6.68
C GLY A 564 -18.43 34.06 -7.61
N THR A 565 -19.29 34.43 -8.54
CA THR A 565 -19.83 33.52 -9.50
C THR A 565 -18.70 32.66 -10.06
N ALA A 566 -18.70 31.38 -9.71
CA ALA A 566 -17.92 30.35 -10.39
C ALA A 566 -18.49 30.17 -11.82
N THR A 567 -18.35 31.19 -12.61
CA THR A 567 -18.61 31.22 -14.05
C THR A 567 -17.38 31.73 -14.74
N GLU A 568 -16.35 30.97 -14.60
CA GLU A 568 -15.47 30.68 -15.73
C GLU A 568 -15.11 29.21 -15.56
N HIS A 569 -15.99 28.34 -16.10
CA HIS A 569 -15.43 27.39 -17.05
C HIS A 569 -14.27 28.12 -17.69
N VAL A 570 -13.04 27.68 -17.43
CA VAL A 570 -12.01 27.87 -18.41
C VAL A 570 -12.68 27.38 -19.68
N LYS A 571 -13.18 28.29 -20.50
CA LYS A 571 -12.98 28.16 -21.90
C LYS A 571 -11.47 27.97 -21.97
N VAL A 572 -11.01 26.73 -21.91
CA VAL A 572 -10.04 26.34 -22.90
C VAL A 572 -10.71 26.92 -24.12
N GLU A 573 -10.21 28.01 -24.66
CA GLU A 573 -10.21 28.15 -26.08
C GLU A 573 -9.53 26.87 -26.50
N GLU A 574 -10.38 25.84 -26.61
CA GLU A 574 -10.20 24.84 -27.60
C GLU A 574 -10.05 25.66 -28.88
N THR A 575 -8.83 26.02 -29.19
CA THR A 575 -8.40 25.80 -30.56
C THR A 575 -8.51 24.30 -30.72
N LYS A 576 -9.78 23.82 -30.77
CA LYS A 576 -10.11 22.52 -31.28
C LYS A 576 -9.50 22.49 -32.66
N PRO A 577 -8.51 21.68 -32.85
CA PRO A 577 -8.32 21.12 -34.15
C PRO A 577 -9.62 20.35 -34.37
N VAL A 578 -10.46 20.84 -35.27
CA VAL A 578 -11.74 20.22 -35.59
C VAL A 578 -11.41 18.93 -36.32
N GLY A 579 -11.24 17.84 -35.56
CA GLY A 579 -11.16 16.51 -36.12
C GLY A 579 -12.53 16.20 -36.75
N LYS A 580 -12.54 15.95 -38.05
CA LYS A 580 -13.74 15.59 -38.77
C LYS A 580 -14.11 14.15 -38.44
N LYS A 581 -15.29 13.91 -37.89
CA LYS A 581 -15.83 12.56 -37.70
C LYS A 581 -16.20 11.95 -39.04
N ILE A 582 -15.63 10.80 -39.36
CA ILE A 582 -15.87 10.07 -40.61
C ILE A 582 -16.34 8.67 -40.26
N LEU A 583 -17.44 8.22 -40.90
CA LEU A 583 -17.86 6.84 -40.83
C LEU A 583 -17.28 6.12 -42.06
N SER A 584 -16.33 5.22 -41.88
CA SER A 584 -15.74 4.40 -42.91
C SER A 584 -15.91 2.93 -42.55
N GLU A 585 -16.50 2.15 -43.46
CA GLU A 585 -16.72 0.70 -43.29
C GLU A 585 -17.39 0.30 -41.95
N GLY A 586 -18.30 1.15 -41.43
CA GLY A 586 -18.99 0.91 -40.16
C GLY A 586 -18.20 1.27 -38.90
N GLN A 587 -16.98 1.81 -39.05
CA GLN A 587 -16.20 2.33 -37.93
C GLN A 587 -16.20 3.85 -37.92
N LEU A 588 -16.38 4.41 -36.72
CA LEU A 588 -16.27 5.86 -36.50
C LEU A 588 -14.78 6.24 -36.33
N LEU A 589 -14.29 7.03 -37.27
CA LEU A 589 -12.92 7.55 -37.29
C LEU A 589 -12.91 9.05 -37.02
N ILE A 590 -11.83 9.55 -36.46
CA ILE A 590 -11.57 10.98 -36.28
C ILE A 590 -10.40 11.34 -37.18
N GLU A 591 -10.64 12.14 -38.25
CA GLU A 591 -9.61 12.69 -39.09
C GLU A 591 -9.08 14.00 -38.48
N TYR A 592 -7.77 14.06 -38.28
CA TYR A 592 -7.08 15.26 -37.81
C TYR A 592 -5.80 15.49 -38.64
N ASN A 593 -5.73 16.62 -39.30
CA ASN A 593 -4.60 16.97 -40.21
C ASN A 593 -4.26 15.86 -41.23
N GLY A 594 -5.26 15.16 -41.76
CA GLY A 594 -5.03 14.11 -42.75
C GLY A 594 -4.61 12.76 -42.14
N VAL A 595 -4.59 12.65 -40.81
CA VAL A 595 -4.31 11.42 -40.07
C VAL A 595 -5.60 10.91 -39.43
N TYR A 596 -5.81 9.60 -39.47
CA TYR A 596 -6.99 8.96 -38.93
C TYR A 596 -6.71 8.35 -37.55
N TYR A 597 -7.66 8.51 -36.65
CA TYR A 597 -7.60 7.98 -35.29
C TYR A 597 -8.91 7.22 -35.02
N ASN A 598 -8.84 6.17 -34.23
CA ASN A 598 -10.04 5.52 -33.70
C ASN A 598 -10.66 6.37 -32.58
N VAL A 599 -11.83 5.96 -32.08
CA VAL A 599 -12.55 6.69 -30.99
C VAL A 599 -11.80 6.74 -29.66
N LEU A 600 -10.74 5.93 -29.49
CA LEU A 600 -9.87 5.93 -28.32
C LEU A 600 -8.62 6.83 -28.53
N GLY A 601 -8.52 7.52 -29.66
CA GLY A 601 -7.39 8.40 -29.97
C GLY A 601 -6.13 7.69 -30.47
N VAL A 602 -6.21 6.40 -30.84
CA VAL A 602 -5.09 5.65 -31.43
C VAL A 602 -5.05 5.94 -32.91
N GLN A 603 -3.89 6.36 -33.43
CA GLN A 603 -3.64 6.58 -34.84
C GLN A 603 -3.75 5.25 -35.61
N LEU A 604 -4.46 5.27 -36.74
CA LEU A 604 -4.65 4.12 -37.64
C LEU A 604 -3.69 4.16 -38.81
#